data_05d1d04df1318211e11273ec7271201b
#
_entry.id   05d1d04df1318211e11273ec7271201b
#
_cell.length_a   1.000
_cell.length_b   1.000
_cell.length_c   1.000
_cell.angle_alpha   90.00
_cell.angle_beta   90.00
_cell.angle_gamma   90.00
#
_symmetry.space_group_name_H-M   'P 1'
#
loop_
_entity.id
_entity.type
_entity.pdbx_description
1 polymer ?
#
loop_
_entity_poly.entity_id
_entity_poly.type
_entity_poly.pdbx_seq_one_letter_code
_entity_poly.pdbx_strand_id
1 'polypeptide(L)'
;MSEGMEIGGVSLRHLAQTVGTPFFIYDEAMVENHLHTFRECLSHPELETQVVYAGKAFLCGKMARLVRDAGCGLDVVSGGELAVALHAGMPAERIVFHGNNKTPDELTAALKAGVGLIVLDNAPECAALAALAEQLQCHANVLLRVNPGVEAHTHEY
;
A
#
# COMPACT_ATOMS: atom_id res chain seq x y z
N MET A 1 25.60 27.28 -21.19
CA MET A 1 25.78 25.97 -20.48
C MET A 1 24.38 25.49 -20.16
N SER A 2 23.92 24.40 -20.77
CA SER A 2 22.58 23.86 -20.46
C SER A 2 22.56 23.48 -18.98
N GLU A 3 21.70 24.16 -18.21
CA GLU A 3 21.36 23.74 -16.85
C GLU A 3 20.97 22.27 -16.93
N GLY A 4 21.71 21.41 -16.25
CA GLY A 4 21.45 19.98 -16.23
C GLY A 4 20.08 19.73 -15.56
N MET A 5 19.39 18.67 -15.94
CA MET A 5 18.13 18.27 -15.33
C MET A 5 18.30 18.05 -13.82
N GLU A 6 17.37 18.62 -13.04
CA GLU A 6 17.35 18.51 -11.59
C GLU A 6 16.02 17.90 -11.11
N ILE A 7 16.06 17.17 -10.01
CA ILE A 7 14.88 16.68 -9.29
C ILE A 7 15.09 16.98 -7.81
N GLY A 8 14.13 17.64 -7.18
CA GLY A 8 14.21 18.05 -5.77
C GLY A 8 15.41 18.95 -5.47
N GLY A 9 15.84 19.78 -6.46
CA GLY A 9 17.02 20.66 -6.34
C GLY A 9 18.35 19.91 -6.44
N VAL A 10 18.37 18.63 -6.82
CA VAL A 10 19.59 17.83 -6.97
C VAL A 10 19.85 17.50 -8.44
N SER A 11 21.07 17.80 -8.91
CA SER A 11 21.47 17.52 -10.29
C SER A 11 21.53 16.03 -10.57
N LEU A 12 20.82 15.57 -11.63
CA LEU A 12 20.83 14.17 -12.06
C LEU A 12 22.23 13.70 -12.49
N ARG A 13 23.02 14.58 -13.06
CA ARG A 13 24.42 14.29 -13.42
C ARG A 13 25.25 13.99 -12.18
N HIS A 14 25.07 14.78 -11.13
CA HIS A 14 25.78 14.55 -9.87
C HIS A 14 25.36 13.21 -9.24
N LEU A 15 24.05 12.91 -9.21
CA LEU A 15 23.56 11.62 -8.73
C LEU A 15 24.13 10.45 -9.52
N ALA A 16 24.11 10.52 -10.85
CA ALA A 16 24.66 9.47 -11.71
C ALA A 16 26.16 9.21 -11.45
N GLN A 17 26.92 10.26 -11.15
CA GLN A 17 28.35 10.14 -10.80
C GLN A 17 28.57 9.55 -9.41
N THR A 18 27.65 9.80 -8.48
CA THR A 18 27.80 9.40 -7.08
C THR A 18 27.31 7.99 -6.82
N VAL A 19 26.14 7.64 -7.36
CA VAL A 19 25.48 6.34 -7.11
C VAL A 19 25.55 5.35 -8.28
N GLY A 20 26.03 5.80 -9.45
CA GLY A 20 26.04 5.01 -10.68
C GLY A 20 24.68 5.02 -11.38
N THR A 21 24.61 4.30 -12.51
CA THR A 21 23.39 4.10 -13.32
C THR A 21 23.21 2.61 -13.62
N PRO A 22 21.97 2.11 -13.80
CA PRO A 22 20.68 2.81 -13.70
C PRO A 22 20.20 2.98 -12.25
N PHE A 23 19.32 3.97 -11.98
CA PHE A 23 18.69 4.16 -10.68
C PHE A 23 17.31 4.79 -10.83
N PHE A 24 16.43 4.59 -9.82
CA PHE A 24 15.17 5.30 -9.66
C PHE A 24 15.36 6.45 -8.68
N ILE A 25 14.68 7.57 -8.93
CA ILE A 25 14.67 8.74 -8.05
C ILE A 25 13.24 8.98 -7.58
N TYR A 26 13.09 9.18 -6.29
CA TYR A 26 11.86 9.64 -5.69
C TYR A 26 12.11 10.97 -4.99
N ASP A 27 11.36 12.00 -5.40
CA ASP A 27 11.34 13.28 -4.72
C ASP A 27 10.39 13.17 -3.53
N GLU A 28 10.95 13.18 -2.32
CA GLU A 28 10.21 13.02 -1.07
C GLU A 28 9.15 14.11 -0.89
N ALA A 29 9.52 15.37 -1.15
CA ALA A 29 8.59 16.49 -1.01
C ALA A 29 7.42 16.41 -2.00
N MET A 30 7.69 15.92 -3.22
CA MET A 30 6.63 15.69 -4.22
C MET A 30 5.69 14.58 -3.79
N VAL A 31 6.22 13.46 -3.25
CA VAL A 31 5.41 12.35 -2.73
C VAL A 31 4.52 12.83 -1.58
N GLU A 32 5.08 13.53 -0.60
CA GLU A 32 4.33 14.09 0.54
C GLU A 32 3.21 15.04 0.06
N ASN A 33 3.54 15.95 -0.84
CA ASN A 33 2.56 16.89 -1.40
C ASN A 33 1.41 16.18 -2.12
N HIS A 34 1.70 15.13 -2.90
CA HIS A 34 0.66 14.34 -3.56
C HIS A 34 -0.25 13.62 -2.56
N LEU A 35 0.33 12.99 -1.52
CA LEU A 35 -0.46 12.31 -0.49
C LEU A 35 -1.40 13.30 0.22
N HIS A 36 -0.93 14.48 0.58
CA HIS A 36 -1.74 15.54 1.19
C HIS A 36 -2.83 16.03 0.23
N THR A 37 -2.48 16.30 -1.04
CA THR A 37 -3.44 16.76 -2.05
C THR A 37 -4.59 15.75 -2.24
N PHE A 38 -4.29 14.45 -2.34
CA PHE A 38 -5.34 13.43 -2.46
C PHE A 38 -6.24 13.40 -1.23
N ARG A 39 -5.69 13.51 -0.03
CA ARG A 39 -6.50 13.54 1.20
C ARG A 39 -7.41 14.77 1.25
N GLU A 40 -6.89 15.94 0.92
CA GLU A 40 -7.67 17.18 0.90
C GLU A 40 -8.80 17.13 -0.12
N CYS A 41 -8.49 16.70 -1.36
CA CYS A 41 -9.47 16.61 -2.44
C CYS A 41 -10.58 15.58 -2.18
N LEU A 42 -10.30 14.53 -1.42
CA LEU A 42 -11.26 13.47 -1.09
C LEU A 42 -11.92 13.67 0.28
N SER A 43 -11.54 14.72 1.01
CA SER A 43 -12.19 15.05 2.28
C SER A 43 -13.64 15.50 2.07
N HIS A 44 -14.56 14.95 2.86
CA HIS A 44 -15.97 15.33 2.81
C HIS A 44 -16.53 15.49 4.23
N PRO A 45 -17.33 16.54 4.52
CA PRO A 45 -17.80 16.83 5.88
C PRO A 45 -18.78 15.78 6.42
N GLU A 46 -19.48 15.05 5.55
CA GLU A 46 -20.51 14.07 5.94
C GLU A 46 -20.09 12.61 5.69
N LEU A 47 -18.88 12.39 5.13
CA LEU A 47 -18.41 11.05 4.78
C LEU A 47 -17.03 10.81 5.40
N GLU A 48 -16.87 9.66 6.03
CA GLU A 48 -15.54 9.17 6.39
C GLU A 48 -14.83 8.67 5.12
N THR A 49 -13.73 9.32 4.77
CA THR A 49 -12.95 9.01 3.57
C THR A 49 -11.54 8.60 3.96
N GLN A 50 -11.00 7.61 3.27
CA GLN A 50 -9.63 7.16 3.44
C GLN A 50 -8.92 7.06 2.09
N VAL A 51 -7.75 7.68 1.99
CA VAL A 51 -6.83 7.48 0.87
C VAL A 51 -5.90 6.35 1.23
N VAL A 52 -5.79 5.35 0.37
CA VAL A 52 -4.93 4.17 0.57
C VAL A 52 -3.87 4.14 -0.55
N TYR A 53 -2.60 4.21 -0.16
CA TYR A 53 -1.48 4.13 -1.10
C TYR A 53 -1.24 2.68 -1.52
N ALA A 54 -1.13 2.43 -2.82
CA ALA A 54 -0.87 1.10 -3.38
C ALA A 54 0.61 0.73 -3.23
N GLY A 55 0.95 -0.10 -2.25
CA GLY A 55 2.33 -0.52 -1.94
C GLY A 55 3.04 -1.20 -3.11
N LYS A 56 2.29 -1.91 -3.96
CA LYS A 56 2.84 -2.56 -5.16
C LYS A 56 3.54 -1.61 -6.15
N ALA A 57 3.24 -0.31 -6.11
CA ALA A 57 3.89 0.68 -6.97
C ALA A 57 5.35 0.91 -6.55
N PHE A 58 5.59 1.09 -5.27
CA PHE A 58 6.91 1.15 -4.64
C PHE A 58 6.74 1.12 -3.12
N LEU A 59 7.33 0.14 -2.46
CA LEU A 59 7.30 0.04 -1.01
C LEU A 59 8.68 -0.23 -0.44
N CYS A 60 9.06 0.61 0.51
CA CYS A 60 10.18 0.42 1.43
C CYS A 60 9.83 1.06 2.77
N GLY A 61 10.63 0.83 3.80
CA GLY A 61 10.36 1.40 5.12
C GLY A 61 10.22 2.92 5.14
N LYS A 62 10.94 3.64 4.28
CA LYS A 62 10.81 5.11 4.16
C LYS A 62 9.46 5.49 3.55
N MET A 63 9.06 4.86 2.44
CA MET A 63 7.76 5.12 1.79
C MET A 63 6.60 4.80 2.75
N ALA A 64 6.66 3.68 3.46
CA ALA A 64 5.64 3.33 4.43
C ALA A 64 5.50 4.41 5.54
N ARG A 65 6.62 4.98 5.99
CA ARG A 65 6.59 6.11 6.96
C ARG A 65 5.96 7.37 6.36
N LEU A 66 6.31 7.75 5.12
CA LEU A 66 5.70 8.91 4.46
C LEU A 66 4.18 8.76 4.36
N VAL A 67 3.71 7.59 3.91
CA VAL A 67 2.29 7.28 3.82
C VAL A 67 1.60 7.34 5.19
N ARG A 68 2.22 6.76 6.22
CA ARG A 68 1.73 6.80 7.60
C ARG A 68 1.61 8.23 8.12
N ASP A 69 2.69 9.02 7.96
CA ASP A 69 2.80 10.38 8.51
C ASP A 69 1.87 11.35 7.78
N ALA A 70 1.63 11.12 6.48
CA ALA A 70 0.58 11.79 5.73
C ALA A 70 -0.84 11.39 6.18
N GLY A 71 -1.02 10.42 7.09
CA GLY A 71 -2.31 9.95 7.57
C GLY A 71 -3.08 9.09 6.56
N CYS A 72 -2.41 8.58 5.51
CA CYS A 72 -3.00 7.66 4.54
C CYS A 72 -2.98 6.21 5.05
N GLY A 73 -3.82 5.37 4.46
CA GLY A 73 -3.72 3.92 4.58
C GLY A 73 -2.69 3.33 3.61
N LEU A 74 -2.35 2.07 3.79
CA LEU A 74 -1.41 1.36 2.95
C LEU A 74 -2.02 0.04 2.46
N ASP A 75 -2.04 -0.13 1.14
CA ASP A 75 -2.41 -1.38 0.49
C ASP A 75 -1.17 -2.26 0.32
N VAL A 76 -1.23 -3.49 0.82
CA VAL A 76 -0.17 -4.49 0.75
C VAL A 76 -0.68 -5.75 0.08
N VAL A 77 0.19 -6.44 -0.68
CA VAL A 77 -0.21 -7.61 -1.48
C VAL A 77 0.54 -8.90 -1.09
N SER A 78 1.41 -8.83 -0.11
CA SER A 78 2.19 -9.98 0.39
C SER A 78 2.54 -9.84 1.86
N GLY A 79 2.89 -10.96 2.51
CA GLY A 79 3.40 -10.96 3.88
C GLY A 79 4.67 -10.14 4.06
N GLY A 80 5.52 -10.08 3.03
CA GLY A 80 6.72 -9.24 3.04
C GLY A 80 6.39 -7.75 3.09
N GLU A 81 5.44 -7.29 2.28
CA GLU A 81 4.96 -5.91 2.31
C GLU A 81 4.26 -5.58 3.63
N LEU A 82 3.44 -6.52 4.17
CA LEU A 82 2.83 -6.40 5.49
C LEU A 82 3.89 -6.21 6.58
N ALA A 83 4.95 -7.03 6.55
CA ALA A 83 6.05 -6.91 7.51
C ALA A 83 6.76 -5.56 7.41
N VAL A 84 7.02 -5.05 6.20
CA VAL A 84 7.61 -3.71 5.98
C VAL A 84 6.70 -2.63 6.54
N ALA A 85 5.39 -2.71 6.29
CA ALA A 85 4.41 -1.75 6.79
C ALA A 85 4.39 -1.70 8.32
N LEU A 86 4.26 -2.85 8.98
CA LEU A 86 4.24 -2.96 10.43
C LEU A 86 5.55 -2.50 11.06
N HIS A 87 6.69 -2.89 10.48
CA HIS A 87 8.01 -2.46 10.96
C HIS A 87 8.23 -0.94 10.83
N ALA A 88 7.64 -0.32 9.82
CA ALA A 88 7.64 1.13 9.65
C ALA A 88 6.70 1.86 10.63
N GLY A 89 5.95 1.14 11.44
CA GLY A 89 4.99 1.67 12.42
C GLY A 89 3.66 2.09 11.80
N MET A 90 3.29 1.54 10.64
CA MET A 90 1.96 1.74 10.07
C MET A 90 0.90 1.16 11.02
N PRO A 91 -0.12 1.93 11.45
CA PRO A 91 -1.22 1.39 12.23
C PRO A 91 -1.93 0.28 11.44
N ALA A 92 -2.07 -0.90 12.06
CA ALA A 92 -2.59 -2.07 11.37
C ALA A 92 -4.02 -1.86 10.85
N GLU A 93 -4.82 -1.09 11.58
CA GLU A 93 -6.18 -0.72 11.19
C GLU A 93 -6.26 0.15 9.92
N ARG A 94 -5.14 0.75 9.48
CA ARG A 94 -5.03 1.49 8.24
C ARG A 94 -4.42 0.68 7.09
N ILE A 95 -4.16 -0.60 7.31
CA ILE A 95 -3.66 -1.50 6.27
C ILE A 95 -4.82 -2.20 5.59
N VAL A 96 -4.77 -2.25 4.26
CA VAL A 96 -5.64 -3.07 3.41
C VAL A 96 -4.79 -4.19 2.82
N PHE A 97 -5.12 -5.44 3.11
CA PHE A 97 -4.35 -6.58 2.62
C PHE A 97 -5.02 -7.21 1.39
N HIS A 98 -4.52 -6.85 0.22
CA HIS A 98 -4.88 -7.44 -1.07
C HIS A 98 -4.07 -8.71 -1.39
N GLY A 99 -4.16 -9.14 -2.62
CA GLY A 99 -3.48 -10.31 -3.18
C GLY A 99 -4.45 -11.46 -3.43
N ASN A 100 -4.22 -12.18 -4.51
CA ASN A 100 -5.09 -13.26 -4.99
C ASN A 100 -4.63 -14.67 -4.57
N ASN A 101 -3.53 -14.75 -3.83
CA ASN A 101 -2.95 -16.02 -3.37
C ASN A 101 -2.28 -15.86 -2.00
N LYS A 102 -3.04 -15.30 -1.03
CA LYS A 102 -2.55 -15.20 0.36
C LYS A 102 -2.45 -16.58 1.00
N THR A 103 -1.29 -16.87 1.55
CA THR A 103 -1.04 -18.13 2.26
C THR A 103 -1.70 -18.14 3.63
N PRO A 104 -1.94 -19.32 4.25
CA PRO A 104 -2.43 -19.39 5.63
C PRO A 104 -1.55 -18.66 6.65
N ASP A 105 -0.23 -18.65 6.45
CA ASP A 105 0.69 -17.93 7.32
C ASP A 105 0.54 -16.41 7.19
N GLU A 106 0.35 -15.90 5.97
CA GLU A 106 0.10 -14.47 5.71
C GLU A 106 -1.25 -14.03 6.29
N LEU A 107 -2.31 -14.83 6.12
CA LEU A 107 -3.62 -14.57 6.72
C LEU A 107 -3.54 -14.59 8.26
N THR A 108 -2.80 -15.55 8.81
CA THR A 108 -2.56 -15.62 10.26
C THR A 108 -1.80 -14.40 10.77
N ALA A 109 -0.78 -13.94 10.04
CA ALA A 109 -0.02 -12.74 10.40
C ALA A 109 -0.91 -11.49 10.36
N ALA A 110 -1.74 -11.36 9.32
CA ALA A 110 -2.68 -10.24 9.19
C ALA A 110 -3.70 -10.21 10.33
N LEU A 111 -4.30 -11.36 10.67
CA LEU A 111 -5.24 -11.48 11.79
C LEU A 111 -4.59 -11.11 13.13
N LYS A 112 -3.39 -11.66 13.40
CA LYS A 112 -2.66 -11.35 14.64
C LYS A 112 -2.24 -9.89 14.76
N ALA A 113 -1.93 -9.25 13.63
CA ALA A 113 -1.60 -7.83 13.60
C ALA A 113 -2.82 -6.92 13.73
N GLY A 114 -4.03 -7.43 13.53
CA GLY A 114 -5.25 -6.63 13.51
C GLY A 114 -5.37 -5.75 12.27
N VAL A 115 -5.02 -6.29 11.10
CA VAL A 115 -5.14 -5.56 9.82
C VAL A 115 -6.57 -5.08 9.61
N GLY A 116 -6.72 -3.82 9.20
CA GLY A 116 -8.01 -3.14 9.11
C GLY A 116 -8.98 -3.79 8.12
N LEU A 117 -8.48 -4.17 6.93
CA LEU A 117 -9.30 -4.82 5.90
C LEU A 117 -8.49 -5.92 5.19
N ILE A 118 -9.08 -7.09 5.01
CA ILE A 118 -8.54 -8.18 4.19
C ILE A 118 -9.43 -8.35 2.96
N VAL A 119 -8.84 -8.20 1.78
CA VAL A 119 -9.59 -8.35 0.52
C VAL A 119 -9.69 -9.83 0.16
N LEU A 120 -10.91 -10.33 0.04
CA LEU A 120 -11.20 -11.70 -0.36
C LEU A 120 -11.37 -11.79 -1.88
N ASP A 121 -10.57 -12.61 -2.50
CA ASP A 121 -10.51 -12.78 -3.96
C ASP A 121 -11.30 -14.01 -4.43
N ASN A 122 -11.51 -14.99 -3.56
CA ASN A 122 -12.19 -16.24 -3.89
C ASN A 122 -12.78 -16.94 -2.65
N ALA A 123 -13.71 -17.90 -2.91
CA ALA A 123 -14.40 -18.63 -1.86
C ALA A 123 -13.49 -19.54 -1.00
N PRO A 124 -12.48 -20.27 -1.54
CA PRO A 124 -11.53 -21.02 -0.72
C PRO A 124 -10.76 -20.15 0.28
N GLU A 125 -10.35 -18.95 -0.11
CA GLU A 125 -9.68 -18.01 0.78
C GLU A 125 -10.62 -17.54 1.91
N CYS A 126 -11.89 -17.28 1.58
CA CYS A 126 -12.91 -16.94 2.56
C CYS A 126 -13.04 -18.04 3.63
N ALA A 127 -13.13 -19.30 3.20
CA ALA A 127 -13.21 -20.44 4.11
C ALA A 127 -11.97 -20.59 4.98
N ALA A 128 -10.78 -20.41 4.40
CA ALA A 128 -9.52 -20.45 5.13
C ALA A 128 -9.41 -19.32 6.18
N LEU A 129 -9.78 -18.09 5.79
CA LEU A 129 -9.78 -16.94 6.71
C LEU A 129 -10.77 -17.15 7.87
N ALA A 130 -11.97 -17.67 7.59
CA ALA A 130 -12.98 -17.94 8.60
C ALA A 130 -12.48 -18.95 9.63
N ALA A 131 -11.90 -20.07 9.17
CA ALA A 131 -11.33 -21.11 10.05
C ALA A 131 -10.18 -20.56 10.93
N LEU A 132 -9.30 -19.74 10.36
CA LEU A 132 -8.21 -19.10 11.11
C LEU A 132 -8.73 -18.08 12.12
N ALA A 133 -9.72 -17.28 11.78
CA ALA A 133 -10.34 -16.31 12.68
C ALA A 133 -11.02 -17.01 13.87
N GLU A 134 -11.72 -18.13 13.63
CA GLU A 134 -12.30 -18.95 14.67
C GLU A 134 -11.22 -19.55 15.58
N GLN A 135 -10.16 -20.13 15.01
CA GLN A 135 -9.04 -20.70 15.77
C GLN A 135 -8.32 -19.65 16.63
N LEU A 136 -8.17 -18.44 16.13
CA LEU A 136 -7.52 -17.32 16.83
C LEU A 136 -8.49 -16.53 17.73
N GLN A 137 -9.77 -16.88 17.73
CA GLN A 137 -10.83 -16.17 18.46
C GLN A 137 -10.86 -14.65 18.20
N CYS A 138 -10.70 -14.27 16.95
CA CYS A 138 -10.71 -12.88 16.49
C CYS A 138 -11.68 -12.65 15.35
N HIS A 139 -11.91 -11.38 15.03
CA HIS A 139 -12.74 -10.95 13.90
C HIS A 139 -11.86 -10.37 12.79
N ALA A 140 -12.24 -10.60 11.54
CA ALA A 140 -11.64 -9.98 10.38
C ALA A 140 -12.68 -9.09 9.69
N ASN A 141 -12.33 -7.84 9.41
CA ASN A 141 -13.08 -7.03 8.46
C ASN A 141 -12.62 -7.36 7.05
N VAL A 142 -13.56 -7.57 6.14
CA VAL A 142 -13.25 -8.04 4.80
C VAL A 142 -13.87 -7.15 3.72
N LEU A 143 -13.18 -7.06 2.59
CA LEU A 143 -13.71 -6.53 1.33
C LEU A 143 -13.83 -7.67 0.33
N LEU A 144 -14.99 -7.80 -0.30
CA LEU A 144 -15.15 -8.77 -1.38
C LEU A 144 -14.73 -8.14 -2.70
N ARG A 145 -13.78 -8.77 -3.39
CA ARG A 145 -13.42 -8.38 -4.75
C ARG A 145 -14.48 -8.90 -5.71
N VAL A 146 -15.10 -8.00 -6.47
CA VAL A 146 -16.11 -8.32 -7.47
C VAL A 146 -15.57 -7.97 -8.85
N ASN A 147 -15.65 -8.92 -9.78
CA ASN A 147 -15.45 -8.64 -11.20
C ASN A 147 -16.84 -8.35 -11.82
N PRO A 148 -17.14 -7.11 -12.21
CA PRO A 148 -18.45 -6.74 -12.73
C PRO A 148 -18.69 -7.23 -14.16
N GLY A 149 -17.71 -7.88 -14.81
CA GLY A 149 -17.84 -8.37 -16.19
C GLY A 149 -17.88 -7.25 -17.25
N VAL A 150 -17.49 -6.05 -16.89
CA VAL A 150 -17.38 -4.93 -17.83
C VAL A 150 -15.98 -4.95 -18.43
N GLU A 151 -15.88 -4.97 -19.76
CA GLU A 151 -14.59 -4.78 -20.44
C GLU A 151 -14.08 -3.36 -20.15
N ALA A 152 -13.16 -3.24 -19.24
CA ALA A 152 -12.39 -2.02 -19.10
C ALA A 152 -11.20 -2.09 -20.08
N HIS A 153 -11.01 -1.06 -20.89
CA HIS A 153 -9.77 -0.89 -21.66
C HIS A 153 -8.60 -0.63 -20.70
N THR A 154 -8.21 -1.67 -19.99
CA THR A 154 -6.98 -1.71 -19.18
C THR A 154 -5.91 -2.40 -19.97
N HIS A 155 -4.64 -1.99 -19.74
CA HIS A 155 -3.49 -2.51 -20.47
C HIS A 155 -3.53 -4.03 -20.62
N GLU A 156 -3.40 -4.50 -21.86
CA GLU A 156 -3.10 -5.91 -22.16
C GLU A 156 -1.66 -6.19 -21.69
N TYR A 157 -1.52 -6.98 -20.61
CA TYR A 157 -0.27 -7.59 -20.20
C TYR A 157 -0.46 -9.09 -20.11
#